data_93e57bad52f0e2456fd8d70904107dda
#
_entry.id   93e57bad52f0e2456fd8d70904107dda
#
_cell.length_a   1.000
_cell.length_b   1.000
_cell.length_c   1.000
_cell.angle_alpha   90.00
_cell.angle_beta   90.00
_cell.angle_gamma   90.00
#
_symmetry.space_group_name_H-M   'P 1'
#
loop_
_entity.id
_entity.type
_entity.pdbx_description
1 polymer ?
#
loop_
_entity_poly.entity_id
_entity_poly.type
_entity_poly.pdbx_seq_one_letter_code
_entity_poly.pdbx_strand_id
1 'polypeptide(L)'
;MTAVSATAGGPAPDVDRSAAPAPPAARGRRHRSGFWAAAFAFLVVMAVATLPSPLYGLYRTRDHLSALTITAVFAIFAASTIALLQRDSSIAARIGRRGTMLVAVATMMIAVGVLAAWKDLPGLLIGRLITGVSVGLAAGTAITYLIELRLGADPKASPVRARTIGTSVTVGALGIGPLIAGCLAQWVPQPLTVPYLVFLALGAVALAGLWAAPETGAPAPRAAVTSQPARPRRKVRLPVPAAAGTLAAFSANGLFAGLSGLFLATTLHHPSHALAGVALFLLFTCGVISQLATLRASRVLALGTGSLLGGLVLLVVSVRLSTPSLALFLIAGALIGAGSGAVFKGTTGIVLEASPPESRVAMTSDLLIALYIGLSVPVIGAGVALELGASAPDTVLGFAVLVGLGVTVSGWALLGRRASQART
;
A
#
# COMPACT_ATOMS: atom_id res chain seq x y z
N MET A 1 4.72 -23.25 80.80
CA MET A 1 6.06 -22.68 80.60
C MET A 1 6.65 -23.32 79.37
N THR A 2 6.65 -22.62 78.24
CA THR A 2 7.61 -22.86 77.15
C THR A 2 7.53 -21.65 76.26
N ALA A 3 8.55 -20.82 76.19
CA ALA A 3 8.71 -19.62 75.43
C ALA A 3 8.97 -19.97 73.93
N VAL A 4 8.24 -19.33 73.01
CA VAL A 4 8.55 -19.37 71.57
C VAL A 4 9.32 -18.12 71.22
N SER A 5 10.56 -18.36 70.79
CA SER A 5 11.54 -17.36 70.34
C SER A 5 11.06 -16.67 69.04
N ALA A 6 11.08 -15.33 69.04
CA ALA A 6 10.88 -14.49 67.87
C ALA A 6 12.13 -14.50 67.00
N THR A 7 12.07 -15.02 65.79
CA THR A 7 13.14 -14.90 64.77
C THR A 7 12.99 -13.54 64.04
N ALA A 8 14.08 -12.77 64.07
CA ALA A 8 14.24 -11.49 63.42
C ALA A 8 14.06 -11.60 61.91
N GLY A 9 13.18 -10.71 61.35
CA GLY A 9 13.01 -10.50 59.94
C GLY A 9 14.25 -9.87 59.32
N GLY A 10 14.86 -10.53 58.35
CA GLY A 10 15.90 -9.95 57.50
C GLY A 10 15.31 -8.85 56.58
N PRO A 11 16.13 -7.90 56.14
CA PRO A 11 15.65 -6.81 55.25
C PRO A 11 15.14 -7.37 53.95
N ALA A 12 13.96 -6.89 53.53
CA ALA A 12 13.38 -7.20 52.23
C ALA A 12 14.33 -6.76 51.10
N PRO A 13 14.44 -7.50 50.00
CA PRO A 13 15.31 -7.11 48.89
C PRO A 13 14.84 -5.76 48.31
N ASP A 14 15.83 -4.88 48.13
CA ASP A 14 15.68 -3.54 47.53
C ASP A 14 15.11 -3.70 46.11
N VAL A 15 13.81 -3.49 45.94
CA VAL A 15 13.19 -3.42 44.64
C VAL A 15 13.64 -2.12 44.00
N ASP A 16 14.48 -2.25 43.01
CA ASP A 16 15.02 -1.15 42.18
C ASP A 16 13.92 -0.15 41.76
N ARG A 17 13.86 0.99 42.46
CA ARG A 17 12.90 2.10 42.25
C ARG A 17 13.33 3.01 41.14
N SER A 18 14.17 2.57 40.18
CA SER A 18 14.80 3.47 39.22
C SER A 18 14.00 3.77 37.93
N ALA A 19 12.70 3.62 37.89
CA ALA A 19 11.91 4.19 36.79
C ALA A 19 10.52 4.61 37.24
N ALA A 20 10.42 5.77 37.90
CA ALA A 20 9.12 6.42 38.11
C ALA A 20 8.43 6.64 36.74
N PRO A 21 7.16 6.22 36.57
CA PRO A 21 6.46 6.40 35.31
C PRO A 21 6.38 7.89 34.97
N ALA A 22 6.81 8.26 33.74
CA ALA A 22 6.80 9.64 33.26
C ALA A 22 5.43 10.29 33.46
N PRO A 23 5.39 11.61 33.80
CA PRO A 23 4.14 12.33 34.08
C PRO A 23 3.17 12.23 32.85
N PRO A 24 1.84 12.19 33.10
CA PRO A 24 0.83 11.96 32.05
C PRO A 24 0.94 12.88 30.83
N ALA A 25 1.30 14.16 31.05
CA ALA A 25 1.50 15.14 29.98
C ALA A 25 2.73 14.84 29.10
N ALA A 26 3.80 14.28 29.66
CA ALA A 26 4.99 13.88 28.91
C ALA A 26 4.74 12.61 28.09
N ARG A 27 3.96 11.67 28.62
CA ARG A 27 3.50 10.48 27.88
C ARG A 27 2.65 10.85 26.67
N GLY A 28 1.67 11.75 26.85
CA GLY A 28 0.80 12.24 25.77
C GLY A 28 1.58 12.90 24.63
N ARG A 29 2.58 13.73 24.93
CA ARG A 29 3.46 14.36 23.93
C ARG A 29 4.28 13.33 23.18
N ARG A 30 4.88 12.36 23.84
CA ARG A 30 5.69 11.30 23.21
C ARG A 30 4.87 10.41 22.30
N HIS A 31 3.62 10.10 22.64
CA HIS A 31 2.71 9.36 21.76
C HIS A 31 2.28 10.19 20.54
N ARG A 32 2.05 11.48 20.72
CA ARG A 32 1.68 12.39 19.62
C ARG A 32 2.82 12.58 18.61
N SER A 33 4.06 12.77 19.06
CA SER A 33 5.23 12.83 18.18
C SER A 33 5.49 11.48 17.50
N GLY A 34 5.36 10.38 18.26
CA GLY A 34 5.47 9.00 17.72
C GLY A 34 4.44 8.71 16.64
N PHE A 35 3.20 9.22 16.76
CA PHE A 35 2.17 9.09 15.74
C PHE A 35 2.61 9.69 14.39
N TRP A 36 3.16 10.91 14.40
CA TRP A 36 3.60 11.55 13.17
C TRP A 36 4.88 10.93 12.61
N ALA A 37 5.79 10.48 13.47
CA ALA A 37 6.97 9.73 13.07
C ALA A 37 6.59 8.39 12.40
N ALA A 38 5.63 7.66 12.96
CA ALA A 38 5.12 6.41 12.37
C ALA A 38 4.37 6.66 11.05
N ALA A 39 3.56 7.73 10.97
CA ALA A 39 2.87 8.11 9.73
C ALA A 39 3.86 8.49 8.63
N PHE A 40 4.91 9.25 8.95
CA PHE A 40 5.97 9.62 8.02
C PHE A 40 6.76 8.39 7.56
N ALA A 41 7.17 7.53 8.47
CA ALA A 41 7.87 6.29 8.14
C ALA A 41 7.02 5.39 7.21
N PHE A 42 5.73 5.26 7.49
CA PHE A 42 4.80 4.53 6.65
C PHE A 42 4.67 5.16 5.26
N LEU A 43 4.58 6.50 5.17
CA LEU A 43 4.56 7.22 3.91
C LEU A 43 5.81 6.95 3.08
N VAL A 44 7.01 7.05 3.68
CA VAL A 44 8.28 6.82 2.98
C VAL A 44 8.38 5.40 2.45
N VAL A 45 8.03 4.38 3.27
CA VAL A 45 8.01 2.98 2.83
C VAL A 45 7.03 2.75 1.69
N MET A 46 5.80 3.26 1.80
CA MET A 46 4.79 3.10 0.75
C MET A 46 5.17 3.83 -0.55
N ALA A 47 5.83 4.99 -0.46
CA ALA A 47 6.27 5.76 -1.62
C ALA A 47 7.31 4.99 -2.47
N VAL A 48 8.18 4.21 -1.83
CA VAL A 48 9.19 3.38 -2.54
C VAL A 48 8.54 2.25 -3.36
N ALA A 49 7.32 1.84 -3.04
CA ALA A 49 6.60 0.80 -3.79
C ALA A 49 6.48 1.11 -5.29
N THR A 50 6.21 2.35 -5.64
CA THR A 50 6.01 2.84 -7.02
C THR A 50 7.09 3.82 -7.48
N LEU A 51 8.07 4.13 -6.64
CA LEU A 51 9.19 5.02 -6.93
C LEU A 51 9.89 4.70 -8.27
N PRO A 52 10.20 3.44 -8.63
CA PRO A 52 10.88 3.13 -9.89
C PRO A 52 10.01 3.32 -11.14
N SER A 53 8.68 3.48 -11.01
CA SER A 53 7.76 3.50 -12.15
C SER A 53 8.12 4.54 -13.23
N PRO A 54 8.37 5.83 -12.93
CA PRO A 54 8.80 6.80 -13.95
C PRO A 54 10.21 6.54 -14.48
N LEU A 55 11.02 5.71 -13.78
CA LEU A 55 12.39 5.37 -14.16
C LEU A 55 12.46 4.16 -15.09
N TYR A 56 11.38 3.38 -15.23
CA TYR A 56 11.37 2.18 -16.08
C TYR A 56 11.71 2.47 -17.53
N GLY A 57 11.34 3.65 -18.04
CA GLY A 57 11.77 4.10 -19.38
C GLY A 57 13.29 4.17 -19.52
N LEU A 58 14.00 4.67 -18.49
CA LEU A 58 15.47 4.75 -18.48
C LEU A 58 16.14 3.37 -18.42
N TYR A 59 15.64 2.47 -17.56
CA TYR A 59 16.14 1.09 -17.52
C TYR A 59 15.92 0.38 -18.86
N ARG A 60 14.72 0.60 -19.47
CA ARG A 60 14.38 0.01 -20.75
C ARG A 60 15.31 0.46 -21.88
N THR A 61 15.58 1.75 -21.99
CA THR A 61 16.47 2.29 -23.04
C THR A 61 17.92 1.92 -22.81
N ARG A 62 18.40 1.91 -21.56
CA ARG A 62 19.76 1.57 -21.19
C ARG A 62 20.10 0.10 -21.43
N ASP A 63 19.23 -0.80 -20.98
CA ASP A 63 19.49 -2.24 -20.91
C ASP A 63 18.67 -3.02 -21.97
N HIS A 64 18.02 -2.33 -22.93
CA HIS A 64 17.19 -2.90 -24.00
C HIS A 64 16.10 -3.85 -23.47
N LEU A 65 15.52 -3.54 -22.30
CA LEU A 65 14.52 -4.40 -21.65
C LEU A 65 13.18 -4.36 -22.41
N SER A 66 12.55 -5.53 -22.53
CA SER A 66 11.21 -5.64 -23.12
C SER A 66 10.11 -5.09 -22.18
N ALA A 67 8.92 -4.84 -22.74
CA ALA A 67 7.75 -4.43 -21.95
C ALA A 67 7.36 -5.53 -20.94
N LEU A 68 7.47 -6.79 -21.32
CA LEU A 68 7.22 -7.93 -20.45
C LEU A 68 8.19 -7.96 -19.26
N THR A 69 9.49 -7.74 -19.51
CA THR A 69 10.49 -7.66 -18.43
C THR A 69 10.17 -6.58 -17.43
N ILE A 70 9.77 -5.39 -17.88
CA ILE A 70 9.39 -4.28 -16.99
C ILE A 70 8.15 -4.63 -16.16
N THR A 71 7.12 -5.23 -16.77
CA THR A 71 5.93 -5.64 -16.04
C THR A 71 6.20 -6.77 -15.04
N ALA A 72 7.11 -7.70 -15.37
CA ALA A 72 7.56 -8.74 -14.44
C ALA A 72 8.33 -8.15 -13.24
N VAL A 73 9.23 -7.19 -13.48
CA VAL A 73 9.94 -6.44 -12.43
C VAL A 73 8.95 -5.74 -11.50
N PHE A 74 7.89 -5.14 -12.05
CA PHE A 74 6.84 -4.53 -11.24
C PHE A 74 6.07 -5.58 -10.43
N ALA A 75 5.76 -6.75 -11.01
CA ALA A 75 4.98 -7.80 -10.37
C ALA A 75 5.72 -8.51 -9.21
N ILE A 76 7.04 -8.64 -9.27
CA ILE A 76 7.85 -9.25 -8.20
C ILE A 76 7.67 -8.52 -6.87
N PHE A 77 7.60 -7.20 -6.89
CA PHE A 77 7.30 -6.39 -5.71
C PHE A 77 5.97 -6.80 -5.07
N ALA A 78 4.93 -6.95 -5.86
CA ALA A 78 3.62 -7.32 -5.33
C ALA A 78 3.57 -8.76 -4.84
N ALA A 79 4.23 -9.69 -5.54
CA ALA A 79 4.32 -11.09 -5.12
C ALA A 79 4.99 -11.22 -3.72
N SER A 80 6.10 -10.52 -3.50
CA SER A 80 6.77 -10.51 -2.20
C SER A 80 5.94 -9.81 -1.10
N THR A 81 5.21 -8.75 -1.45
CA THR A 81 4.26 -8.09 -0.54
C THR A 81 3.15 -9.04 -0.10
N ILE A 82 2.52 -9.75 -1.06
CA ILE A 82 1.46 -10.73 -0.80
C ILE A 82 1.98 -11.85 0.11
N ALA A 83 3.15 -12.41 -0.21
CA ALA A 83 3.75 -13.50 0.57
C ALA A 83 3.95 -13.10 2.03
N LEU A 84 4.31 -11.85 2.28
CA LEU A 84 4.50 -11.34 3.63
C LEU A 84 3.18 -11.02 4.34
N LEU A 85 2.20 -10.42 3.66
CA LEU A 85 0.87 -10.17 4.24
C LEU A 85 0.19 -11.45 4.73
N GLN A 86 0.47 -12.60 4.10
CA GLN A 86 -0.04 -13.90 4.54
C GLN A 86 0.64 -14.41 5.83
N ARG A 87 1.85 -13.93 6.15
CA ARG A 87 2.68 -14.39 7.29
C ARG A 87 2.76 -13.41 8.46
N ASP A 88 2.36 -12.16 8.25
CA ASP A 88 2.74 -11.00 9.09
C ASP A 88 2.21 -11.03 10.53
N SER A 89 1.11 -11.70 10.84
CA SER A 89 0.56 -11.73 12.20
C SER A 89 1.53 -12.29 13.27
N SER A 90 2.53 -13.04 12.85
CA SER A 90 3.54 -13.64 13.75
C SER A 90 4.72 -12.71 14.04
N ILE A 91 5.10 -11.83 13.10
CA ILE A 91 6.29 -10.96 13.25
C ILE A 91 5.98 -9.83 14.22
N ALA A 92 4.88 -9.10 14.03
CA ALA A 92 4.47 -8.03 14.92
C ALA A 92 4.19 -8.50 16.36
N ALA A 93 3.72 -9.74 16.52
CA ALA A 93 3.56 -10.35 17.84
C ALA A 93 4.90 -10.65 18.55
N ARG A 94 5.98 -10.89 17.80
CA ARG A 94 7.30 -11.23 18.37
C ARG A 94 8.14 -10.01 18.72
N ILE A 95 8.17 -8.99 17.87
CA ILE A 95 9.07 -7.84 18.01
C ILE A 95 8.34 -6.51 18.31
N GLY A 96 7.02 -6.55 18.47
CA GLY A 96 6.18 -5.38 18.72
C GLY A 96 5.90 -4.56 17.46
N ARG A 97 5.05 -3.51 17.61
CA ARG A 97 4.62 -2.66 16.48
C ARG A 97 5.75 -1.76 15.99
N ARG A 98 6.41 -1.08 16.95
CA ARG A 98 7.57 -0.22 16.65
C ARG A 98 8.70 -1.04 16.03
N GLY A 99 9.03 -2.19 16.63
CA GLY A 99 10.07 -3.08 16.13
C GLY A 99 9.82 -3.50 14.68
N THR A 100 8.59 -3.88 14.32
CA THR A 100 8.21 -4.25 12.96
C THR A 100 8.35 -3.06 11.99
N MET A 101 7.96 -1.85 12.40
CA MET A 101 8.12 -0.65 11.57
C MET A 101 9.59 -0.27 11.38
N LEU A 102 10.43 -0.43 12.40
CA LEU A 102 11.89 -0.23 12.27
C LEU A 102 12.51 -1.21 11.27
N VAL A 103 12.14 -2.50 11.35
CA VAL A 103 12.59 -3.52 10.37
C VAL A 103 12.08 -3.19 8.97
N ALA A 104 10.83 -2.73 8.82
CA ALA A 104 10.28 -2.32 7.53
C ALA A 104 11.08 -1.18 6.91
N VAL A 105 11.40 -0.12 7.67
CA VAL A 105 12.20 1.00 7.18
C VAL A 105 13.63 0.57 6.85
N ALA A 106 14.27 -0.22 7.71
CA ALA A 106 15.62 -0.75 7.46
C ALA A 106 15.66 -1.60 6.18
N THR A 107 14.67 -2.49 5.99
CA THR A 107 14.54 -3.30 4.76
C THR A 107 14.32 -2.42 3.53
N MET A 108 13.52 -1.35 3.63
CA MET A 108 13.34 -0.37 2.56
C MET A 108 14.67 0.35 2.22
N MET A 109 15.44 0.74 3.24
CA MET A 109 16.76 1.37 3.01
C MET A 109 17.73 0.43 2.29
N ILE A 110 17.72 -0.88 2.63
CA ILE A 110 18.49 -1.89 1.90
C ILE A 110 18.00 -1.97 0.45
N ALA A 111 16.68 -2.01 0.22
CA ALA A 111 16.11 -2.06 -1.12
C ALA A 111 16.54 -0.88 -2.00
N VAL A 112 16.40 0.35 -1.51
CA VAL A 112 16.80 1.54 -2.26
C VAL A 112 18.32 1.64 -2.42
N GLY A 113 19.10 1.14 -1.45
CA GLY A 113 20.56 1.01 -1.56
C GLY A 113 20.97 0.06 -2.69
N VAL A 114 20.32 -1.11 -2.80
CA VAL A 114 20.54 -2.05 -3.91
C VAL A 114 20.17 -1.41 -5.24
N LEU A 115 19.01 -0.76 -5.34
CA LEU A 115 18.56 -0.08 -6.57
C LEU A 115 19.46 1.07 -6.98
N ALA A 116 20.08 1.77 -6.04
CA ALA A 116 21.05 2.84 -6.32
C ALA A 116 22.41 2.31 -6.79
N ALA A 117 22.88 1.23 -6.18
CA ALA A 117 24.23 0.67 -6.43
C ALA A 117 24.26 -0.30 -7.61
N TRP A 118 23.24 -1.16 -7.74
CA TRP A 118 23.18 -2.21 -8.76
C TRP A 118 22.04 -1.94 -9.75
N LYS A 119 22.37 -1.31 -10.86
CA LYS A 119 21.42 -0.75 -11.82
C LYS A 119 20.94 -1.74 -12.89
N ASP A 120 21.54 -2.93 -12.99
CA ASP A 120 21.22 -3.93 -13.99
C ASP A 120 19.95 -4.72 -13.60
N LEU A 121 19.41 -5.51 -14.53
CA LEU A 121 18.18 -6.27 -14.31
C LEU A 121 18.18 -7.12 -13.03
N PRO A 122 19.26 -7.87 -12.67
CA PRO A 122 19.28 -8.63 -11.42
C PRO A 122 19.16 -7.73 -10.18
N GLY A 123 19.85 -6.59 -10.15
CA GLY A 123 19.75 -5.62 -9.06
C GLY A 123 18.34 -5.02 -8.95
N LEU A 124 17.72 -4.74 -10.10
CA LEU A 124 16.33 -4.25 -10.15
C LEU A 124 15.35 -5.29 -9.60
N LEU A 125 15.49 -6.57 -9.96
CA LEU A 125 14.65 -7.67 -9.46
C LEU A 125 14.81 -7.87 -7.94
N ILE A 126 16.05 -7.92 -7.46
CA ILE A 126 16.38 -8.08 -6.03
C ILE A 126 15.87 -6.88 -5.24
N GLY A 127 16.12 -5.67 -5.70
CA GLY A 127 15.63 -4.44 -5.06
C GLY A 127 14.12 -4.41 -4.97
N ARG A 128 13.41 -4.85 -6.03
CA ARG A 128 11.93 -4.93 -6.03
C ARG A 128 11.40 -6.00 -5.08
N LEU A 129 12.06 -7.15 -5.01
CA LEU A 129 11.71 -8.21 -4.06
C LEU A 129 11.84 -7.71 -2.61
N ILE A 130 12.97 -7.06 -2.27
CA ILE A 130 13.21 -6.49 -0.94
C ILE A 130 12.22 -5.35 -0.65
N THR A 131 11.90 -4.52 -1.65
CA THR A 131 10.86 -3.47 -1.52
C THR A 131 9.52 -4.08 -1.11
N GLY A 132 9.10 -5.17 -1.74
CA GLY A 132 7.83 -5.81 -1.40
C GLY A 132 7.80 -6.40 0.02
N VAL A 133 8.93 -6.93 0.50
CA VAL A 133 9.06 -7.35 1.91
C VAL A 133 8.87 -6.16 2.86
N SER A 134 9.52 -5.04 2.60
CA SER A 134 9.38 -3.82 3.40
C SER A 134 7.93 -3.32 3.43
N VAL A 135 7.31 -3.23 2.25
CA VAL A 135 5.91 -2.78 2.09
C VAL A 135 4.94 -3.70 2.81
N GLY A 136 5.13 -5.03 2.72
CA GLY A 136 4.30 -6.00 3.41
C GLY A 136 4.37 -5.85 4.93
N LEU A 137 5.57 -5.71 5.52
CA LEU A 137 5.76 -5.45 6.96
C LEU A 137 5.05 -4.18 7.41
N ALA A 138 5.23 -3.09 6.66
CA ALA A 138 4.62 -1.81 6.99
C ALA A 138 3.10 -1.84 6.85
N ALA A 139 2.55 -2.37 5.75
CA ALA A 139 1.10 -2.42 5.49
C ALA A 139 0.35 -3.25 6.53
N GLY A 140 0.94 -4.36 7.01
CA GLY A 140 0.35 -5.20 8.03
C GLY A 140 0.31 -4.58 9.42
N THR A 141 1.19 -3.60 9.71
CA THR A 141 1.42 -3.11 11.08
C THR A 141 1.05 -1.65 11.28
N ALA A 142 1.30 -0.78 10.28
CA ALA A 142 1.29 0.67 10.45
C ALA A 142 -0.05 1.22 10.94
N ILE A 143 -1.17 0.80 10.35
CA ILE A 143 -2.50 1.34 10.69
C ILE A 143 -2.84 1.03 12.15
N THR A 144 -2.56 -0.18 12.61
CA THR A 144 -2.78 -0.58 14.00
C THR A 144 -1.89 0.23 14.94
N TYR A 145 -0.61 0.40 14.59
CA TYR A 145 0.34 1.19 15.35
C TYR A 145 -0.09 2.66 15.48
N LEU A 146 -0.56 3.26 14.38
CA LEU A 146 -1.11 4.62 14.38
C LEU A 146 -2.33 4.77 15.29
N ILE A 147 -3.24 3.79 15.30
CA ILE A 147 -4.42 3.80 16.18
C ILE A 147 -3.97 3.73 17.65
N GLU A 148 -3.07 2.82 17.98
CA GLU A 148 -2.55 2.64 19.34
C GLU A 148 -1.81 3.90 19.85
N LEU A 149 -0.97 4.51 19.02
CA LEU A 149 -0.29 5.77 19.34
C LEU A 149 -1.28 6.91 19.55
N ARG A 150 -2.35 6.97 18.75
CA ARG A 150 -3.38 8.01 18.91
C ARG A 150 -4.13 7.86 20.21
N LEU A 151 -4.52 6.63 20.56
CA LEU A 151 -5.21 6.33 21.83
C LEU A 151 -4.29 6.52 23.05
N GLY A 152 -3.00 6.21 22.91
CA GLY A 152 -2.00 6.48 23.94
C GLY A 152 -1.73 7.98 24.18
N ALA A 153 -1.94 8.81 23.15
CA ALA A 153 -1.85 10.27 23.26
C ALA A 153 -3.10 10.89 23.90
N ASP A 154 -4.27 10.37 23.56
CA ASP A 154 -5.58 10.78 24.06
C ASP A 154 -6.53 9.58 24.05
N PRO A 155 -6.83 9.00 25.24
CA PRO A 155 -7.74 7.84 25.34
C PRO A 155 -9.17 8.09 24.85
N LYS A 156 -9.60 9.36 24.78
CA LYS A 156 -10.91 9.75 24.27
C LYS A 156 -10.92 10.01 22.77
N ALA A 157 -9.74 9.96 22.11
CA ALA A 157 -9.64 10.23 20.67
C ALA A 157 -10.33 9.14 19.84
N SER A 158 -11.04 9.54 18.79
CA SER A 158 -11.63 8.60 17.85
C SER A 158 -10.54 7.86 17.06
N PRO A 159 -10.57 6.52 17.01
CA PRO A 159 -9.66 5.71 16.19
C PRO A 159 -9.90 5.91 14.68
N VAL A 160 -11.06 6.45 14.28
CA VAL A 160 -11.43 6.67 12.88
C VAL A 160 -10.43 7.61 12.21
N ARG A 161 -10.04 8.71 12.87
CA ARG A 161 -9.07 9.67 12.30
C ARG A 161 -7.70 9.03 12.05
N ALA A 162 -7.20 8.21 12.96
CA ALA A 162 -5.94 7.50 12.78
C ALA A 162 -6.02 6.48 11.62
N ARG A 163 -7.14 5.77 11.51
CA ARG A 163 -7.39 4.85 10.40
C ARG A 163 -7.46 5.59 9.07
N THR A 164 -8.18 6.73 9.00
CA THR A 164 -8.27 7.55 7.78
C THR A 164 -6.89 8.05 7.35
N ILE A 165 -6.08 8.56 8.28
CA ILE A 165 -4.69 8.97 7.96
C ILE A 165 -3.89 7.78 7.44
N GLY A 166 -3.94 6.63 8.10
CA GLY A 166 -3.23 5.43 7.66
C GLY A 166 -3.63 4.96 6.25
N THR A 167 -4.93 4.92 5.94
CA THR A 167 -5.42 4.54 4.60
C THR A 167 -5.07 5.58 3.54
N SER A 168 -5.15 6.87 3.86
CA SER A 168 -4.73 7.95 2.95
C SER A 168 -3.24 7.90 2.66
N VAL A 169 -2.41 7.60 3.67
CA VAL A 169 -0.96 7.40 3.50
C VAL A 169 -0.70 6.19 2.62
N THR A 170 -1.42 5.07 2.82
CA THR A 170 -1.24 3.85 2.01
C THR A 170 -1.38 4.11 0.51
N VAL A 171 -2.41 4.84 0.10
CA VAL A 171 -2.70 5.09 -1.32
C VAL A 171 -1.97 6.33 -1.83
N GLY A 172 -1.96 7.43 -1.04
CA GLY A 172 -1.35 8.70 -1.46
C GLY A 172 0.16 8.61 -1.64
N ALA A 173 0.83 7.84 -0.80
CA ALA A 173 2.28 7.62 -0.92
C ALA A 173 2.67 6.97 -2.24
N LEU A 174 1.81 6.10 -2.80
CA LEU A 174 2.04 5.47 -4.11
C LEU A 174 2.10 6.51 -5.26
N GLY A 175 1.52 7.70 -5.07
CA GLY A 175 1.65 8.81 -6.02
C GLY A 175 2.86 9.72 -5.72
N ILE A 176 3.17 9.95 -4.45
CA ILE A 176 4.27 10.84 -4.02
C ILE A 176 5.63 10.31 -4.46
N GLY A 177 5.86 8.99 -4.32
CA GLY A 177 7.11 8.36 -4.73
C GLY A 177 7.46 8.62 -6.20
N PRO A 178 6.58 8.27 -7.13
CA PRO A 178 6.79 8.52 -8.56
C PRO A 178 6.92 10.00 -8.91
N LEU A 179 6.15 10.90 -8.26
CA LEU A 179 6.27 12.33 -8.50
C LEU A 179 7.68 12.82 -8.18
N ILE A 180 8.19 12.51 -6.99
CA ILE A 180 9.54 12.89 -6.57
C ILE A 180 10.58 12.26 -7.51
N ALA A 181 10.47 10.96 -7.79
CA ALA A 181 11.42 10.26 -8.65
C ALA A 181 11.40 10.79 -10.08
N GLY A 182 10.23 11.05 -10.64
CA GLY A 182 10.11 11.59 -12.00
C GLY A 182 10.67 13.00 -12.13
N CYS A 183 10.39 13.88 -11.15
CA CYS A 183 10.97 15.22 -11.11
C CYS A 183 12.50 15.17 -10.98
N LEU A 184 13.03 14.37 -10.06
CA LEU A 184 14.48 14.23 -9.90
C LEU A 184 15.13 13.64 -11.16
N ALA A 185 14.51 12.62 -11.77
CA ALA A 185 15.02 12.02 -12.99
C ALA A 185 15.03 12.97 -14.20
N GLN A 186 14.11 13.96 -14.22
CA GLN A 186 14.02 14.92 -15.32
C GLN A 186 15.07 16.02 -15.24
N TRP A 187 15.40 16.51 -14.02
CA TRP A 187 16.18 17.73 -13.84
C TRP A 187 17.50 17.56 -13.11
N VAL A 188 17.73 16.39 -12.48
CA VAL A 188 18.97 16.17 -11.71
C VAL A 188 19.88 15.17 -12.42
N PRO A 189 21.22 15.38 -12.42
CA PRO A 189 22.18 14.40 -12.92
C PRO A 189 22.02 13.04 -12.24
N GLN A 190 22.38 11.96 -12.93
CA GLN A 190 22.29 10.58 -12.43
C GLN A 190 20.85 10.13 -12.05
N PRO A 191 19.91 10.15 -13.01
CA PRO A 191 18.48 9.89 -12.78
C PRO A 191 18.18 8.50 -12.19
N LEU A 192 19.08 7.52 -12.35
CA LEU A 192 18.95 6.18 -11.77
C LEU A 192 19.65 6.03 -10.41
N THR A 193 20.14 7.11 -9.80
CA THR A 193 20.82 7.07 -8.50
C THR A 193 20.20 8.06 -7.52
N VAL A 194 20.08 9.33 -7.90
CA VAL A 194 19.64 10.41 -7.00
C VAL A 194 18.27 10.17 -6.39
N PRO A 195 17.24 9.71 -7.12
CA PRO A 195 15.94 9.42 -6.49
C PRO A 195 16.03 8.40 -5.36
N TYR A 196 16.83 7.35 -5.53
CA TYR A 196 17.03 6.34 -4.50
C TYR A 196 17.81 6.88 -3.29
N LEU A 197 18.83 7.71 -3.49
CA LEU A 197 19.58 8.34 -2.41
C LEU A 197 18.72 9.31 -1.58
N VAL A 198 17.81 10.05 -2.22
CA VAL A 198 16.84 10.91 -1.53
C VAL A 198 15.94 10.05 -0.62
N PHE A 199 15.45 8.92 -1.10
CA PHE A 199 14.62 8.02 -0.28
C PHE A 199 15.44 7.27 0.78
N LEU A 200 16.71 7.05 0.56
CA LEU A 200 17.64 6.56 1.59
C LEU A 200 17.77 7.57 2.74
N ALA A 201 17.95 8.85 2.42
CA ALA A 201 18.01 9.93 3.42
C ALA A 201 16.66 10.09 4.17
N LEU A 202 15.54 10.07 3.46
CA LEU A 202 14.19 10.09 4.09
C LEU A 202 13.99 8.87 4.99
N GLY A 203 14.50 7.70 4.60
CA GLY A 203 14.52 6.48 5.40
C GLY A 203 15.31 6.65 6.70
N ALA A 204 16.49 7.29 6.65
CA ALA A 204 17.28 7.56 7.85
C ALA A 204 16.52 8.50 8.83
N VAL A 205 15.88 9.54 8.32
CA VAL A 205 15.02 10.43 9.13
C VAL A 205 13.84 9.65 9.72
N ALA A 206 13.19 8.79 8.94
CA ALA A 206 12.09 7.95 9.40
C ALA A 206 12.53 6.97 10.49
N LEU A 207 13.70 6.35 10.32
CA LEU A 207 14.29 5.43 11.30
C LEU A 207 14.57 6.15 12.62
N ALA A 208 15.19 7.33 12.57
CA ALA A 208 15.47 8.16 13.76
C ALA A 208 14.17 8.57 14.48
N GLY A 209 13.15 8.97 13.73
CA GLY A 209 11.84 9.33 14.29
C GLY A 209 11.14 8.13 14.98
N LEU A 210 11.18 6.96 14.35
CA LEU A 210 10.63 5.72 14.92
C LEU A 210 11.42 5.26 16.16
N TRP A 211 12.74 5.48 16.19
CA TRP A 211 13.56 5.13 17.36
C TRP A 211 13.12 5.88 18.60
N ALA A 212 12.70 7.13 18.45
CA ALA A 212 12.18 7.97 19.54
C ALA A 212 10.69 7.67 19.89
N ALA A 213 9.96 6.97 19.02
CA ALA A 213 8.55 6.66 19.22
C ALA A 213 8.35 5.59 20.31
N PRO A 214 7.25 5.63 21.10
CA PRO A 214 6.98 4.62 22.11
C PRO A 214 6.54 3.29 21.46
N GLU A 215 6.92 2.15 22.10
CA GLU A 215 6.32 0.86 21.79
C GLU A 215 4.90 0.82 22.36
N THR A 216 3.94 0.32 21.59
CA THR A 216 2.53 0.24 22.02
C THR A 216 2.05 -1.20 22.20
N GLY A 217 2.66 -2.15 21.52
CA GLY A 217 2.36 -3.57 21.64
C GLY A 217 3.44 -4.27 22.44
N ALA A 218 3.14 -4.74 23.65
CA ALA A 218 4.09 -5.58 24.37
C ALA A 218 4.37 -6.86 23.54
N PRO A 219 5.65 -7.25 23.33
CA PRO A 219 5.98 -8.52 22.72
C PRO A 219 5.33 -9.64 23.55
N ALA A 220 4.57 -10.51 22.91
CA ALA A 220 4.00 -11.66 23.62
C ALA A 220 5.13 -12.54 24.14
N PRO A 221 5.07 -13.02 25.41
CA PRO A 221 6.05 -13.95 25.93
C PRO A 221 6.22 -15.14 24.97
N ARG A 222 7.47 -15.55 24.72
CA ARG A 222 7.77 -16.64 23.76
C ARG A 222 6.93 -17.90 24.00
N ALA A 223 6.58 -18.19 25.24
CA ALA A 223 5.72 -19.32 25.64
C ALA A 223 4.25 -19.15 25.18
N ALA A 224 3.73 -17.89 25.09
CA ALA A 224 2.36 -17.64 24.67
C ALA A 224 2.19 -17.73 23.14
N VAL A 225 3.25 -17.52 22.37
CA VAL A 225 3.23 -17.62 20.90
C VAL A 225 3.18 -19.08 20.45
N THR A 226 3.74 -20.00 21.25
CA THR A 226 3.78 -21.45 20.95
C THR A 226 2.58 -22.22 21.52
N SER A 227 1.86 -21.67 22.51
CA SER A 227 0.86 -22.41 23.27
C SER A 227 -0.60 -22.06 22.97
N GLN A 228 -0.89 -21.09 22.12
CA GLN A 228 -2.25 -20.96 21.63
C GLN A 228 -2.42 -21.85 20.39
N PRO A 229 -3.08 -23.01 20.52
CA PRO A 229 -3.55 -23.70 19.33
C PRO A 229 -4.41 -22.68 18.58
N ALA A 230 -4.07 -22.45 17.30
CA ALA A 230 -4.88 -21.63 16.44
C ALA A 230 -6.32 -22.18 16.54
N ARG A 231 -7.17 -21.52 17.33
CA ARG A 231 -8.60 -21.85 17.31
C ARG A 231 -8.98 -21.95 15.85
N PRO A 232 -9.64 -23.01 15.39
CA PRO A 232 -10.04 -23.15 14.02
C PRO A 232 -10.86 -21.90 13.68
N ARG A 233 -10.20 -20.89 13.11
CA ARG A 233 -10.87 -19.69 12.60
C ARG A 233 -11.81 -20.24 11.55
N ARG A 234 -13.10 -20.19 11.82
CA ARG A 234 -14.11 -20.40 10.79
C ARG A 234 -13.66 -19.55 9.62
N LYS A 235 -13.19 -20.19 8.54
CA LYS A 235 -12.66 -19.51 7.35
C LYS A 235 -13.83 -18.80 6.68
N VAL A 236 -14.17 -17.61 7.16
CA VAL A 236 -15.10 -16.73 6.44
C VAL A 236 -14.32 -16.31 5.20
N ARG A 237 -14.73 -16.80 4.05
CA ARG A 237 -14.07 -16.49 2.76
C ARG A 237 -14.56 -15.14 2.28
N LEU A 238 -13.62 -14.33 1.76
CA LEU A 238 -13.96 -13.10 1.08
C LEU A 238 -14.97 -13.41 -0.05
N PRO A 239 -16.09 -12.69 -0.18
CA PRO A 239 -17.04 -12.88 -1.28
C PRO A 239 -16.33 -12.69 -2.63
N VAL A 240 -16.49 -13.65 -3.54
CA VAL A 240 -15.85 -13.63 -4.86
C VAL A 240 -16.06 -12.29 -5.60
N PRO A 241 -17.28 -11.69 -5.62
CA PRO A 241 -17.47 -10.38 -6.26
C PRO A 241 -16.64 -9.27 -5.61
N ALA A 242 -16.39 -9.32 -4.30
CA ALA A 242 -15.58 -8.33 -3.62
C ALA A 242 -14.09 -8.44 -4.01
N ALA A 243 -13.58 -9.68 -4.06
CA ALA A 243 -12.23 -9.95 -4.52
C ALA A 243 -12.05 -9.53 -5.98
N ALA A 244 -12.94 -9.97 -6.87
CA ALA A 244 -12.89 -9.70 -8.30
C ALA A 244 -13.02 -8.20 -8.63
N GLY A 245 -13.94 -7.49 -7.94
CA GLY A 245 -14.11 -6.04 -8.12
C GLY A 245 -12.89 -5.25 -7.67
N THR A 246 -12.29 -5.62 -6.53
CA THR A 246 -11.05 -5.00 -6.04
C THR A 246 -9.89 -5.28 -6.99
N LEU A 247 -9.71 -6.54 -7.42
CA LEU A 247 -8.71 -6.94 -8.39
C LEU A 247 -8.85 -6.14 -9.69
N ALA A 248 -10.03 -6.12 -10.28
CA ALA A 248 -10.30 -5.41 -11.53
C ALA A 248 -10.04 -3.89 -11.40
N ALA A 249 -10.49 -3.27 -10.32
CA ALA A 249 -10.27 -1.84 -10.10
C ALA A 249 -8.77 -1.48 -10.00
N PHE A 250 -7.97 -2.28 -9.31
CA PHE A 250 -6.53 -2.02 -9.17
C PHE A 250 -5.70 -2.49 -10.35
N SER A 251 -6.25 -3.31 -11.26
CA SER A 251 -5.58 -3.64 -12.52
C SER A 251 -5.29 -2.39 -13.35
N ALA A 252 -6.24 -1.44 -13.43
CA ALA A 252 -6.03 -0.18 -14.14
C ALA A 252 -4.93 0.68 -13.50
N ASN A 253 -4.84 0.71 -12.16
CA ASN A 253 -3.75 1.38 -11.45
C ASN A 253 -2.39 0.72 -11.75
N GLY A 254 -2.36 -0.61 -11.85
CA GLY A 254 -1.17 -1.36 -12.22
C GLY A 254 -0.69 -1.05 -13.64
N LEU A 255 -1.60 -0.95 -14.60
CA LEU A 255 -1.28 -0.57 -15.98
C LEU A 255 -0.58 0.80 -16.02
N PHE A 256 -1.14 1.79 -15.32
CA PHE A 256 -0.50 3.10 -15.18
C PHE A 256 0.86 3.00 -14.49
N ALA A 257 0.96 2.31 -13.38
CA ALA A 257 2.21 2.21 -12.62
C ALA A 257 3.33 1.46 -13.39
N GLY A 258 2.97 0.47 -14.20
CA GLY A 258 3.92 -0.32 -14.97
C GLY A 258 4.27 0.25 -16.34
N LEU A 259 3.29 0.84 -17.03
CA LEU A 259 3.41 1.14 -18.47
C LEU A 259 3.14 2.60 -18.85
N SER A 260 2.73 3.51 -17.92
CA SER A 260 2.45 4.91 -18.27
C SER A 260 3.65 5.61 -18.91
N GLY A 261 4.85 5.39 -18.40
CA GLY A 261 6.06 5.97 -18.97
C GLY A 261 6.33 5.50 -20.40
N LEU A 262 6.03 4.22 -20.70
CA LEU A 262 6.13 3.68 -22.05
C LEU A 262 5.10 4.34 -22.98
N PHE A 263 3.84 4.40 -22.58
CA PHE A 263 2.77 5.01 -23.39
C PHE A 263 2.99 6.50 -23.62
N LEU A 264 3.46 7.24 -22.61
CA LEU A 264 3.83 8.63 -22.73
C LEU A 264 4.93 8.83 -23.78
N ALA A 265 5.98 8.01 -23.76
CA ALA A 265 7.10 8.13 -24.66
C ALA A 265 6.80 7.67 -26.09
N THR A 266 6.13 6.51 -26.27
CA THR A 266 5.97 5.87 -27.58
C THR A 266 4.67 6.21 -28.27
N THR A 267 3.58 6.38 -27.54
CA THR A 267 2.24 6.60 -28.11
C THR A 267 1.85 8.06 -28.08
N LEU A 268 2.11 8.76 -26.96
CA LEU A 268 1.77 10.17 -26.82
C LEU A 268 2.91 11.13 -27.24
N HIS A 269 4.10 10.59 -27.55
CA HIS A 269 5.29 11.35 -27.97
C HIS A 269 5.74 12.42 -26.96
N HIS A 270 5.55 12.14 -25.66
CA HIS A 270 5.98 12.97 -24.55
C HIS A 270 6.96 12.20 -23.63
N PRO A 271 8.24 12.04 -24.02
CA PRO A 271 9.21 11.26 -23.23
C PRO A 271 9.71 12.05 -22.00
N SER A 272 8.82 12.35 -21.06
CA SER A 272 9.12 13.07 -19.82
C SER A 272 8.93 12.19 -18.59
N HIS A 273 9.99 12.04 -17.81
CA HIS A 273 9.97 11.31 -16.54
C HIS A 273 9.13 12.03 -15.48
N ALA A 274 9.19 13.37 -15.46
CA ALA A 274 8.35 14.19 -14.58
C ALA A 274 6.88 13.99 -14.90
N LEU A 275 6.50 13.97 -16.18
CA LEU A 275 5.13 13.76 -16.61
C LEU A 275 4.61 12.37 -16.23
N ALA A 276 5.43 11.33 -16.35
CA ALA A 276 5.09 9.99 -15.87
C ALA A 276 4.86 9.98 -14.34
N GLY A 277 5.68 10.72 -13.59
CA GLY A 277 5.48 10.92 -12.15
C GLY A 277 4.19 11.66 -11.83
N VAL A 278 3.86 12.73 -12.56
CA VAL A 278 2.62 13.51 -12.43
C VAL A 278 1.39 12.65 -12.73
N ALA A 279 1.44 11.84 -13.78
CA ALA A 279 0.32 10.94 -14.14
C ALA A 279 -0.02 9.98 -13.00
N LEU A 280 0.98 9.37 -12.38
CA LEU A 280 0.81 8.50 -11.20
C LEU A 280 0.37 9.27 -9.96
N PHE A 281 0.90 10.46 -9.74
CA PHE A 281 0.47 11.33 -8.64
C PHE A 281 -1.00 11.69 -8.75
N LEU A 282 -1.48 12.09 -9.93
CA LEU A 282 -2.90 12.36 -10.19
C LEU A 282 -3.77 11.13 -9.94
N LEU A 283 -3.37 9.99 -10.50
CA LEU A 283 -4.08 8.71 -10.32
C LEU A 283 -4.30 8.41 -8.83
N PHE A 284 -3.24 8.34 -8.04
CA PHE A 284 -3.34 7.93 -6.64
C PHE A 284 -3.92 9.02 -5.74
N THR A 285 -3.69 10.30 -6.03
CA THR A 285 -4.29 11.42 -5.29
C THR A 285 -5.80 11.46 -5.48
N CYS A 286 -6.30 11.33 -6.70
CA CYS A 286 -7.74 11.22 -6.96
C CYS A 286 -8.34 9.97 -6.29
N GLY A 287 -7.58 8.87 -6.21
CA GLY A 287 -7.95 7.68 -5.44
C GLY A 287 -8.10 7.95 -3.95
N VAL A 288 -7.20 8.72 -3.34
CA VAL A 288 -7.32 9.15 -1.93
C VAL A 288 -8.52 10.05 -1.74
N ILE A 289 -8.69 11.06 -2.59
CA ILE A 289 -9.80 12.02 -2.49
C ILE A 289 -11.14 11.28 -2.52
N SER A 290 -11.31 10.31 -3.42
CA SER A 290 -12.54 9.52 -3.51
C SER A 290 -12.81 8.67 -2.25
N GLN A 291 -11.76 8.23 -1.56
CA GLN A 291 -11.89 7.51 -0.29
C GLN A 291 -12.32 8.39 0.88
N LEU A 292 -12.19 9.72 0.79
CA LEU A 292 -12.67 10.65 1.81
C LEU A 292 -14.18 10.92 1.71
N ALA A 293 -14.84 10.52 0.61
CA ALA A 293 -16.28 10.70 0.45
C ALA A 293 -17.08 10.08 1.62
N THR A 294 -18.04 10.82 2.16
CA THR A 294 -18.86 10.40 3.32
C THR A 294 -20.18 9.71 2.94
N LEU A 295 -20.32 9.29 1.69
CA LEU A 295 -21.50 8.65 1.17
C LEU A 295 -21.64 7.18 1.63
N ARG A 296 -22.85 6.62 1.54
CA ARG A 296 -23.11 5.20 1.81
C ARG A 296 -22.27 4.31 0.90
N ALA A 297 -21.76 3.18 1.42
CA ALA A 297 -20.87 2.26 0.71
C ALA A 297 -21.39 1.85 -0.68
N SER A 298 -22.69 1.59 -0.82
CA SER A 298 -23.32 1.25 -2.11
C SER A 298 -23.28 2.38 -3.14
N ARG A 299 -23.50 3.64 -2.71
CA ARG A 299 -23.39 4.81 -3.59
C ARG A 299 -21.95 5.05 -4.01
N VAL A 300 -21.00 4.94 -3.07
CA VAL A 300 -19.56 5.06 -3.34
C VAL A 300 -19.12 3.99 -4.35
N LEU A 301 -19.58 2.73 -4.20
CA LEU A 301 -19.29 1.67 -5.15
C LEU A 301 -19.86 1.96 -6.53
N ALA A 302 -21.11 2.39 -6.64
CA ALA A 302 -21.74 2.69 -7.93
C ALA A 302 -21.06 3.87 -8.66
N LEU A 303 -20.79 4.98 -7.95
CA LEU A 303 -20.09 6.13 -8.49
C LEU A 303 -18.65 5.78 -8.88
N GLY A 304 -17.97 4.96 -8.06
CA GLY A 304 -16.62 4.47 -8.33
C GLY A 304 -16.57 3.60 -9.58
N THR A 305 -17.52 2.70 -9.75
CA THR A 305 -17.66 1.88 -10.97
C THR A 305 -17.87 2.76 -12.20
N GLY A 306 -18.77 3.73 -12.14
CA GLY A 306 -19.02 4.67 -13.24
C GLY A 306 -17.80 5.53 -13.59
N SER A 307 -17.11 6.06 -12.59
CA SER A 307 -15.87 6.84 -12.78
C SER A 307 -14.75 5.99 -13.41
N LEU A 308 -14.58 4.74 -12.96
CA LEU A 308 -13.58 3.82 -13.50
C LEU A 308 -13.86 3.47 -14.96
N LEU A 309 -15.13 3.16 -15.29
CA LEU A 309 -15.55 2.88 -16.67
C LEU A 309 -15.36 4.10 -17.57
N GLY A 310 -15.77 5.29 -17.15
CA GLY A 310 -15.53 6.54 -17.86
C GLY A 310 -14.04 6.80 -18.10
N GLY A 311 -13.22 6.57 -17.08
CA GLY A 311 -11.76 6.68 -17.18
C GLY A 311 -11.16 5.68 -18.16
N LEU A 312 -11.61 4.42 -18.16
CA LEU A 312 -11.15 3.40 -19.12
C LEU A 312 -11.54 3.77 -20.56
N VAL A 313 -12.75 4.26 -20.78
CA VAL A 313 -13.18 4.76 -22.10
C VAL A 313 -12.30 5.91 -22.57
N LEU A 314 -12.08 6.92 -21.71
CA LEU A 314 -11.21 8.05 -22.05
C LEU A 314 -9.76 7.62 -22.29
N LEU A 315 -9.26 6.60 -21.56
CA LEU A 315 -7.93 6.05 -21.80
C LEU A 315 -7.83 5.43 -23.20
N VAL A 316 -8.81 4.63 -23.61
CA VAL A 316 -8.87 4.05 -24.97
C VAL A 316 -8.95 5.15 -26.02
N VAL A 317 -9.82 6.15 -25.82
CA VAL A 317 -9.96 7.30 -26.74
C VAL A 317 -8.64 8.05 -26.83
N SER A 318 -7.97 8.34 -25.71
CA SER A 318 -6.71 9.12 -25.68
C SER A 318 -5.60 8.57 -26.55
N VAL A 319 -5.52 7.21 -26.68
CA VAL A 319 -4.47 6.53 -27.45
C VAL A 319 -4.91 6.14 -28.86
N ARG A 320 -6.22 6.18 -29.17
CA ARG A 320 -6.77 5.82 -30.48
C ARG A 320 -7.10 7.01 -31.38
N LEU A 321 -7.04 8.23 -30.87
CA LEU A 321 -7.18 9.42 -31.69
C LEU A 321 -6.07 9.49 -32.74
N SER A 322 -6.36 10.05 -33.90
CA SER A 322 -5.37 10.33 -34.96
C SER A 322 -4.18 11.16 -34.43
N THR A 323 -4.47 12.08 -33.52
CA THR A 323 -3.49 12.80 -32.69
C THR A 323 -3.71 12.42 -31.22
N PRO A 324 -2.90 11.51 -30.65
CA PRO A 324 -3.05 11.07 -29.25
C PRO A 324 -3.02 12.24 -28.27
N SER A 325 -3.96 12.27 -27.33
CA SER A 325 -4.18 13.43 -26.46
C SER A 325 -3.66 13.19 -25.06
N LEU A 326 -2.61 13.93 -24.67
CA LEU A 326 -2.07 13.92 -23.31
C LEU A 326 -3.11 14.36 -22.27
N ALA A 327 -3.91 15.38 -22.58
CA ALA A 327 -4.94 15.87 -21.65
C ALA A 327 -5.96 14.77 -21.32
N LEU A 328 -6.46 14.07 -22.35
CA LEU A 328 -7.38 12.95 -22.14
C LEU A 328 -6.74 11.81 -21.37
N PHE A 329 -5.45 11.50 -21.61
CA PHE A 329 -4.71 10.49 -20.87
C PHE A 329 -4.61 10.82 -19.38
N LEU A 330 -4.30 12.07 -19.02
CA LEU A 330 -4.22 12.52 -17.63
C LEU A 330 -5.60 12.53 -16.95
N ILE A 331 -6.64 12.99 -17.62
CA ILE A 331 -8.02 12.97 -17.14
C ILE A 331 -8.48 11.51 -16.93
N ALA A 332 -8.16 10.62 -17.87
CA ALA A 332 -8.44 9.20 -17.74
C ALA A 332 -7.78 8.61 -16.50
N GLY A 333 -6.49 8.94 -16.26
CA GLY A 333 -5.77 8.54 -15.05
C GLY A 333 -6.44 9.04 -13.77
N ALA A 334 -6.86 10.30 -13.73
CA ALA A 334 -7.57 10.87 -12.58
C ALA A 334 -8.91 10.16 -12.30
N LEU A 335 -9.71 9.89 -13.34
CA LEU A 335 -10.99 9.17 -13.23
C LEU A 335 -10.80 7.70 -12.82
N ILE A 336 -9.79 7.02 -13.39
CA ILE A 336 -9.43 5.65 -13.01
C ILE A 336 -9.02 5.62 -11.53
N GLY A 337 -8.19 6.55 -11.10
CA GLY A 337 -7.77 6.66 -9.71
C GLY A 337 -8.94 6.90 -8.76
N ALA A 338 -9.77 7.90 -9.05
CA ALA A 338 -10.98 8.18 -8.27
C ALA A 338 -11.91 6.97 -8.23
N GLY A 339 -12.12 6.31 -9.38
CA GLY A 339 -12.95 5.13 -9.52
C GLY A 339 -12.44 3.96 -8.71
N SER A 340 -11.15 3.60 -8.82
CA SER A 340 -10.56 2.48 -8.10
C SER A 340 -10.55 2.71 -6.59
N GLY A 341 -10.24 3.93 -6.13
CA GLY A 341 -10.33 4.29 -4.71
C GLY A 341 -11.75 4.19 -4.15
N ALA A 342 -12.74 4.65 -4.90
CA ALA A 342 -14.15 4.54 -4.52
C ALA A 342 -14.65 3.09 -4.54
N VAL A 343 -14.30 2.30 -5.55
CA VAL A 343 -14.62 0.86 -5.61
C VAL A 343 -14.05 0.13 -4.40
N PHE A 344 -12.78 0.37 -4.07
CA PHE A 344 -12.14 -0.25 -2.90
C PHE A 344 -12.84 0.12 -1.60
N LYS A 345 -13.15 1.42 -1.40
CA LYS A 345 -13.88 1.89 -0.22
C LYS A 345 -15.28 1.30 -0.13
N GLY A 346 -16.03 1.35 -1.22
CA GLY A 346 -17.40 0.82 -1.28
C GLY A 346 -17.45 -0.68 -1.03
N THR A 347 -16.56 -1.44 -1.66
CA THR A 347 -16.42 -2.89 -1.47
C THR A 347 -16.04 -3.23 -0.02
N THR A 348 -15.02 -2.55 0.52
CA THR A 348 -14.58 -2.74 1.91
C THR A 348 -15.73 -2.44 2.88
N GLY A 349 -16.47 -1.34 2.68
CA GLY A 349 -17.62 -0.99 3.50
C GLY A 349 -18.69 -2.08 3.48
N ILE A 350 -19.08 -2.56 2.30
CA ILE A 350 -20.09 -3.63 2.15
C ILE A 350 -19.63 -4.93 2.83
N VAL A 351 -18.39 -5.34 2.62
CA VAL A 351 -17.83 -6.57 3.19
C VAL A 351 -17.76 -6.49 4.72
N LEU A 352 -17.26 -5.38 5.26
CA LEU A 352 -17.11 -5.24 6.71
C LEU A 352 -18.44 -5.08 7.46
N GLU A 353 -19.44 -4.44 6.85
CA GLU A 353 -20.79 -4.36 7.41
C GLU A 353 -21.45 -5.75 7.49
N ALA A 354 -21.23 -6.61 6.49
CA ALA A 354 -21.75 -7.96 6.44
C ALA A 354 -20.94 -9.00 7.25
N SER A 355 -19.77 -8.60 7.78
CA SER A 355 -18.84 -9.54 8.43
C SER A 355 -18.85 -9.43 9.95
N PRO A 356 -18.80 -10.58 10.69
CA PRO A 356 -18.61 -10.58 12.14
C PRO A 356 -17.32 -9.82 12.53
N PRO A 357 -17.30 -9.15 13.71
CA PRO A 357 -16.16 -8.37 14.18
C PRO A 357 -14.83 -9.13 14.14
N GLU A 358 -14.84 -10.42 14.47
CA GLU A 358 -13.66 -11.30 14.57
C GLU A 358 -13.03 -11.57 13.19
N SER A 359 -13.80 -11.50 12.11
CA SER A 359 -13.34 -11.78 10.74
C SER A 359 -12.92 -10.53 9.96
N ARG A 360 -13.20 -9.33 10.46
CA ARG A 360 -12.96 -8.06 9.74
C ARG A 360 -11.50 -7.84 9.38
N VAL A 361 -10.58 -8.21 10.27
CA VAL A 361 -9.13 -8.11 10.01
C VAL A 361 -8.73 -9.04 8.86
N ALA A 362 -9.18 -10.29 8.88
CA ALA A 362 -8.88 -11.25 7.82
C ALA A 362 -9.47 -10.79 6.47
N MET A 363 -10.74 -10.31 6.46
CA MET A 363 -11.38 -9.77 5.25
C MET A 363 -10.62 -8.57 4.67
N THR A 364 -10.12 -7.68 5.51
CA THR A 364 -9.32 -6.54 5.06
C THR A 364 -8.00 -7.01 4.44
N SER A 365 -7.33 -8.00 5.05
CA SER A 365 -6.10 -8.59 4.50
C SER A 365 -6.36 -9.27 3.15
N ASP A 366 -7.44 -10.02 3.01
CA ASP A 366 -7.80 -10.68 1.75
C ASP A 366 -8.12 -9.65 0.64
N LEU A 367 -8.76 -8.52 0.98
CA LEU A 367 -8.98 -7.41 0.05
C LEU A 367 -7.66 -6.76 -0.38
N LEU A 368 -6.69 -6.59 0.53
CA LEU A 368 -5.35 -6.09 0.18
C LEU A 368 -4.61 -7.07 -0.73
N ILE A 369 -4.73 -8.38 -0.50
CA ILE A 369 -4.16 -9.39 -1.39
C ILE A 369 -4.79 -9.29 -2.78
N ALA A 370 -6.12 -9.18 -2.88
CA ALA A 370 -6.82 -8.99 -4.16
C ALA A 370 -6.37 -7.69 -4.87
N LEU A 371 -6.13 -6.61 -4.11
CA LEU A 371 -5.58 -5.35 -4.61
C LEU A 371 -4.20 -5.56 -5.25
N TYR A 372 -3.26 -6.20 -4.54
CA TYR A 372 -1.90 -6.42 -5.05
C TYR A 372 -1.86 -7.41 -6.22
N ILE A 373 -2.73 -8.43 -6.25
CA ILE A 373 -2.89 -9.31 -7.41
C ILE A 373 -3.38 -8.49 -8.60
N GLY A 374 -4.41 -7.65 -8.41
CA GLY A 374 -4.93 -6.76 -9.45
C GLY A 374 -3.86 -5.81 -9.97
N LEU A 375 -3.09 -5.20 -9.09
CA LEU A 375 -2.02 -4.27 -9.44
C LEU A 375 -0.94 -4.92 -10.33
N SER A 376 -0.77 -6.24 -10.31
CA SER A 376 0.38 -6.93 -10.89
C SER A 376 0.02 -7.90 -12.02
N VAL A 377 -0.86 -8.87 -11.76
CA VAL A 377 -1.08 -10.00 -12.68
C VAL A 377 -1.63 -9.55 -14.04
N PRO A 378 -2.67 -8.67 -14.11
CA PRO A 378 -3.19 -8.23 -15.41
C PRO A 378 -2.20 -7.36 -16.20
N VAL A 379 -1.30 -6.68 -15.51
CA VAL A 379 -0.24 -5.85 -16.14
C VAL A 379 0.79 -6.72 -16.83
N ILE A 380 1.13 -7.90 -16.26
CA ILE A 380 1.96 -8.91 -16.94
C ILE A 380 1.28 -9.32 -18.24
N GLY A 381 -0.04 -9.56 -18.21
CA GLY A 381 -0.81 -9.89 -19.42
C GLY A 381 -0.70 -8.81 -20.50
N ALA A 382 -0.74 -7.54 -20.12
CA ALA A 382 -0.51 -6.43 -21.05
C ALA A 382 0.94 -6.41 -21.59
N GLY A 383 1.92 -6.71 -20.74
CA GLY A 383 3.33 -6.87 -21.15
C GLY A 383 3.52 -8.01 -22.16
N VAL A 384 2.88 -9.16 -21.93
CA VAL A 384 2.88 -10.29 -22.86
C VAL A 384 2.23 -9.92 -24.20
N ALA A 385 1.09 -9.23 -24.19
CA ALA A 385 0.42 -8.81 -25.43
C ALA A 385 1.33 -7.90 -26.27
N LEU A 386 2.01 -6.94 -25.66
CA LEU A 386 2.98 -6.06 -26.32
C LEU A 386 4.17 -6.85 -26.89
N GLU A 387 4.68 -7.84 -26.16
CA GLU A 387 5.79 -8.70 -26.61
C GLU A 387 5.38 -9.60 -27.81
N LEU A 388 4.14 -10.06 -27.86
CA LEU A 388 3.57 -10.82 -28.96
C LEU A 388 3.23 -9.95 -30.19
N GLY A 389 3.54 -8.65 -30.16
CA GLY A 389 3.38 -7.73 -31.27
C GLY A 389 2.03 -7.03 -31.31
N ALA A 390 1.20 -7.12 -30.26
CA ALA A 390 -0.01 -6.31 -30.18
C ALA A 390 0.35 -4.83 -30.11
N SER A 391 -0.41 -3.98 -30.81
CA SER A 391 -0.22 -2.53 -30.73
C SER A 391 -0.56 -2.00 -29.33
N ALA A 392 0.05 -0.88 -28.93
CA ALA A 392 -0.28 -0.25 -27.65
C ALA A 392 -1.78 0.12 -27.54
N PRO A 393 -2.46 0.69 -28.58
CA PRO A 393 -3.89 0.95 -28.56
C PRO A 393 -4.75 -0.31 -28.42
N ASP A 394 -4.37 -1.45 -29.03
CA ASP A 394 -5.13 -2.69 -28.95
C ASP A 394 -4.94 -3.37 -27.58
N THR A 395 -3.73 -3.31 -27.03
CA THR A 395 -3.45 -3.76 -25.67
C THR A 395 -4.28 -2.98 -24.65
N VAL A 396 -4.34 -1.66 -24.77
CA VAL A 396 -5.17 -0.80 -23.89
C VAL A 396 -6.65 -1.12 -24.04
N LEU A 397 -7.15 -1.34 -25.28
CA LEU A 397 -8.56 -1.69 -25.51
C LEU A 397 -8.91 -3.04 -24.86
N GLY A 398 -8.14 -4.09 -25.15
CA GLY A 398 -8.37 -5.43 -24.57
C GLY A 398 -8.34 -5.40 -23.05
N PHE A 399 -7.38 -4.66 -22.48
CA PHE A 399 -7.27 -4.45 -21.05
C PHE A 399 -8.48 -3.70 -20.48
N ALA A 400 -8.91 -2.61 -21.11
CA ALA A 400 -10.07 -1.82 -20.68
C ALA A 400 -11.37 -2.63 -20.71
N VAL A 401 -11.55 -3.49 -21.72
CA VAL A 401 -12.72 -4.40 -21.82
C VAL A 401 -12.70 -5.41 -20.66
N LEU A 402 -11.59 -6.07 -20.41
CA LEU A 402 -11.45 -7.06 -19.32
C LEU A 402 -11.73 -6.44 -17.96
N VAL A 403 -11.10 -5.31 -17.65
CA VAL A 403 -11.26 -4.60 -16.38
C VAL A 403 -12.67 -4.05 -16.26
N GLY A 404 -13.21 -3.46 -17.32
CA GLY A 404 -14.57 -2.91 -17.36
C GLY A 404 -15.64 -3.96 -17.08
N LEU A 405 -15.54 -5.14 -17.72
CA LEU A 405 -16.41 -6.27 -17.45
C LEU A 405 -16.29 -6.77 -16.02
N GLY A 406 -15.05 -6.95 -15.53
CA GLY A 406 -14.78 -7.40 -14.17
C GLY A 406 -15.39 -6.48 -13.10
N VAL A 407 -15.21 -5.17 -13.24
CA VAL A 407 -15.76 -4.17 -12.30
C VAL A 407 -17.28 -4.11 -12.38
N THR A 408 -17.85 -4.14 -13.59
CA THR A 408 -19.31 -4.06 -13.80
C THR A 408 -20.03 -5.27 -13.20
N VAL A 409 -19.58 -6.49 -13.52
CA VAL A 409 -20.16 -7.74 -13.01
C VAL A 409 -20.04 -7.79 -11.49
N SER A 410 -18.87 -7.43 -10.95
CA SER A 410 -18.64 -7.43 -9.50
C SER A 410 -19.48 -6.38 -8.78
N GLY A 411 -19.59 -5.18 -9.33
CA GLY A 411 -20.41 -4.10 -8.80
C GLY A 411 -21.89 -4.48 -8.77
N TRP A 412 -22.40 -5.03 -9.87
CA TRP A 412 -23.79 -5.50 -9.97
C TRP A 412 -24.09 -6.61 -8.95
N ALA A 413 -23.19 -7.61 -8.83
CA ALA A 413 -23.36 -8.70 -7.89
C ALA A 413 -23.34 -8.26 -6.41
N LEU A 414 -22.50 -7.27 -6.06
CA LEU A 414 -22.44 -6.73 -4.70
C LEU A 414 -23.66 -5.88 -4.37
N LEU A 415 -24.14 -5.06 -5.29
CA LEU A 415 -25.31 -4.20 -5.11
C LEU A 415 -26.60 -5.02 -5.08
N GLY A 416 -26.73 -6.04 -5.94
CA GLY A 416 -27.88 -6.94 -5.98
C GLY A 416 -28.08 -7.75 -4.71
N ARG A 417 -26.99 -8.29 -4.13
CA ARG A 417 -27.04 -9.02 -2.84
C ARG A 417 -27.54 -8.12 -1.69
N ARG A 418 -27.16 -6.85 -1.68
CA ARG A 418 -27.63 -5.88 -0.67
C ARG A 418 -29.11 -5.55 -0.83
N ALA A 419 -29.61 -5.43 -2.06
CA ALA A 419 -31.03 -5.19 -2.31
C ALA A 419 -31.90 -6.36 -1.84
N SER A 420 -31.43 -7.60 -1.99
CA SER A 420 -32.09 -8.81 -1.49
C SER A 420 -32.13 -8.85 0.04
N GLN A 421 -31.01 -8.54 0.73
CA GLN A 421 -30.93 -8.53 2.19
C GLN A 421 -31.76 -7.41 2.86
N ALA A 422 -32.05 -6.33 2.16
CA ALA A 422 -32.88 -5.25 2.66
C ALA A 422 -34.40 -5.51 2.51
N ARG A 423 -34.77 -6.57 1.80
CA ARG A 423 -36.17 -6.99 1.59
C ARG A 423 -36.61 -8.15 2.50
N THR A 424 -35.67 -8.84 3.12
CA THR A 424 -35.86 -9.85 4.16
C THR A 424 -35.74 -9.25 5.57
#